data_4f6db59b9d8b7afbd34b7bdbbfc49ba6
#
_entry.id   4f6db59b9d8b7afbd34b7bdbbfc49ba6
#
_cell.length_a   1.000
_cell.length_b   1.000
_cell.length_c   1.000
_cell.angle_alpha   90.00
_cell.angle_beta   90.00
_cell.angle_gamma   90.00
#
_symmetry.space_group_name_H-M   'P 1'
#
loop_
_entity.id
_entity.type
_entity.pdbx_description
1 polymer ?
#
loop_
_entity_poly.entity_id
_entity_poly.type
_entity_poly.pdbx_seq_one_letter_code
_entity_poly.pdbx_strand_id
1 'polypeptide(L)'
;MGKLCFTFSNFMKKNNNMDTIEYLITASGVIERGMLYNYMHDLGFKDNINLTREYMINSDYPFGVCLKNKEIMVIESATICYLMQKNNKVKTVEEFKKIINLLNIK
;
A
#
# COMPACT_ATOMS: atom_id res chain seq x y z
N MET A 1 -5.86 -13.98 14.58
CA MET A 1 -5.52 -12.74 14.27
C MET A 1 -6.15 -11.56 14.95
N GLY A 2 -6.69 -11.75 16.13
CA GLY A 2 -7.09 -10.61 16.93
C GLY A 2 -5.96 -9.61 17.04
N LYS A 3 -4.75 -10.13 17.01
CA LYS A 3 -3.59 -9.28 17.08
C LYS A 3 -3.51 -8.26 15.94
N LEU A 4 -3.81 -8.71 14.72
CA LEU A 4 -3.78 -7.78 13.60
C LEU A 4 -4.89 -6.76 13.68
N CYS A 5 -6.09 -7.19 14.07
CA CYS A 5 -7.20 -6.26 14.22
C CYS A 5 -6.90 -5.25 15.30
N PHE A 6 -6.35 -5.71 16.40
CA PHE A 6 -5.96 -4.82 17.49
C PHE A 6 -4.91 -3.83 17.02
N THR A 7 -3.90 -4.31 16.33
CA THR A 7 -2.82 -3.48 15.84
C THR A 7 -3.35 -2.42 14.90
N PHE A 8 -4.28 -2.80 14.04
CA PHE A 8 -4.88 -1.86 13.12
C PHE A 8 -5.57 -0.72 13.87
N SER A 9 -6.39 -1.04 14.86
CA SER A 9 -7.08 0.00 15.61
C SER A 9 -6.12 0.92 16.33
N ASN A 10 -5.11 0.36 16.98
CA ASN A 10 -4.13 1.16 17.68
C ASN A 10 -3.33 2.03 16.74
N PHE A 11 -2.96 1.46 15.60
CA PHE A 11 -2.19 2.18 14.63
C PHE A 11 -2.95 3.39 14.13
N MET A 12 -4.22 3.22 13.82
CA MET A 12 -5.04 4.32 13.34
C MET A 12 -5.15 5.43 14.36
N LYS A 13 -5.31 5.07 15.62
CA LYS A 13 -5.42 6.06 16.69
C LYS A 13 -4.13 6.84 16.88
N LYS A 14 -3.00 6.16 16.73
CA LYS A 14 -1.71 6.78 17.03
C LYS A 14 -1.15 7.57 15.88
N ASN A 15 -1.28 7.03 14.68
CA ASN A 15 -0.54 7.56 13.54
C ASN A 15 -1.40 8.21 12.50
N ASN A 16 -2.63 7.81 12.40
CA ASN A 16 -3.53 8.23 11.33
C ASN A 16 -3.05 7.80 9.95
N ASN A 17 -1.95 7.06 9.86
CA ASN A 17 -1.45 6.62 8.56
C ASN A 17 -2.41 5.66 7.90
N MET A 18 -3.00 4.75 8.69
CA MET A 18 -3.95 3.79 8.15
C MET A 18 -5.21 4.48 7.67
N ASP A 19 -5.57 5.61 8.29
CA ASP A 19 -6.73 6.39 7.86
C ASP A 19 -6.53 7.00 6.50
N THR A 20 -5.29 7.18 6.08
CA THR A 20 -4.99 7.87 4.84
C THR A 20 -4.56 6.95 3.73
N ILE A 21 -4.65 5.64 3.92
CA ILE A 21 -4.40 4.70 2.85
C ILE A 21 -5.54 4.80 1.86
N GLU A 22 -5.23 5.24 0.65
CA GLU A 22 -6.24 5.44 -0.36
C GLU A 22 -6.45 4.21 -1.23
N TYR A 23 -5.39 3.45 -1.47
CA TYR A 23 -5.49 2.31 -2.38
C TYR A 23 -4.66 1.14 -1.90
N LEU A 24 -5.12 -0.06 -2.28
CA LEU A 24 -4.31 -1.27 -2.22
C LEU A 24 -3.97 -1.67 -3.64
N ILE A 25 -2.71 -1.96 -3.88
CA ILE A 25 -2.25 -2.32 -5.21
C ILE A 25 -1.85 -3.78 -5.22
N THR A 26 -2.48 -4.56 -6.09
CA THR A 26 -2.13 -5.98 -6.22
C THR A 26 -1.08 -6.12 -7.30
N ALA A 27 0.05 -6.69 -6.91
CA ALA A 27 1.14 -6.98 -7.84
C ALA A 27 1.60 -8.40 -7.54
N SER A 28 1.76 -9.20 -8.57
CA SER A 28 2.07 -10.63 -8.43
C SER A 28 3.51 -10.91 -8.80
N GLY A 29 4.21 -11.56 -7.87
CA GLY A 29 5.57 -12.01 -8.14
C GLY A 29 6.59 -10.92 -7.96
N VAL A 30 7.84 -11.38 -7.82
CA VAL A 30 8.96 -10.51 -7.49
C VAL A 30 9.21 -9.45 -8.55
N ILE A 31 9.04 -9.82 -9.80
CA ILE A 31 9.35 -8.89 -10.90
C ILE A 31 8.36 -7.74 -10.93
N GLU A 32 7.07 -8.05 -10.92
CA GLU A 32 6.06 -7.00 -10.95
C GLU A 32 6.13 -6.13 -9.71
N ARG A 33 6.29 -6.76 -8.54
CA ARG A 33 6.40 -6.02 -7.30
C ARG A 33 7.64 -5.13 -7.26
N GLY A 34 8.75 -5.64 -7.80
CA GLY A 34 9.96 -4.85 -7.88
C GLY A 34 9.81 -3.65 -8.79
N MET A 35 9.13 -3.84 -9.90
CA MET A 35 8.90 -2.73 -10.83
C MET A 35 7.98 -1.68 -10.20
N LEU A 36 6.95 -2.13 -9.52
CA LEU A 36 6.07 -1.19 -8.82
C LEU A 36 6.80 -0.43 -7.74
N TYR A 37 7.62 -1.12 -6.96
CA TYR A 37 8.41 -0.49 -5.92
C TYR A 37 9.30 0.61 -6.50
N ASN A 38 10.01 0.31 -7.57
CA ASN A 38 10.89 1.29 -8.20
C ASN A 38 10.10 2.46 -8.76
N TYR A 39 8.95 2.18 -9.37
CA TYR A 39 8.08 3.22 -9.90
C TYR A 39 7.64 4.18 -8.80
N MET A 40 7.24 3.63 -7.67
CA MET A 40 6.79 4.46 -6.55
C MET A 40 7.94 5.29 -5.98
N HIS A 41 9.11 4.69 -5.84
CA HIS A 41 10.26 5.42 -5.34
C HIS A 41 10.68 6.54 -6.27
N ASP A 42 10.58 6.32 -7.57
CA ASP A 42 10.90 7.36 -8.54
C ASP A 42 9.96 8.55 -8.42
N LEU A 43 8.75 8.32 -7.94
CA LEU A 43 7.78 9.39 -7.71
C LEU A 43 7.95 10.06 -6.35
N GLY A 44 8.90 9.59 -5.55
CA GLY A 44 9.16 10.19 -4.25
C GLY A 44 8.47 9.51 -3.09
N PHE A 45 7.84 8.36 -3.31
CA PHE A 45 7.22 7.62 -2.22
C PHE A 45 8.28 6.96 -1.37
N LYS A 46 8.01 6.86 -0.08
CA LYS A 46 8.95 6.27 0.89
C LYS A 46 8.33 5.04 1.53
N ASP A 47 9.21 4.13 1.96
CA ASP A 47 8.76 2.96 2.69
C ASP A 47 8.24 3.38 4.05
N ASN A 48 7.12 2.83 4.43
CA ASN A 48 6.62 3.04 5.76
C ASN A 48 7.49 2.25 6.74
N ILE A 49 7.67 2.83 7.89
CA ILE A 49 8.41 2.34 9.06
C ILE A 49 8.96 0.92 9.00
N ASN A 50 10.26 0.79 9.03
CA ASN A 50 10.98 -0.49 9.24
C ASN A 50 10.71 -1.58 8.21
N LEU A 51 10.09 -1.25 7.10
CA LEU A 51 9.93 -2.21 6.02
C LEU A 51 11.16 -2.17 5.12
N THR A 52 11.63 -3.33 4.69
CA THR A 52 12.73 -3.37 3.75
C THR A 52 12.21 -3.59 2.35
N ARG A 53 13.02 -3.17 1.38
CA ARG A 53 12.70 -3.40 -0.01
C ARG A 53 12.48 -4.88 -0.28
N GLU A 54 13.34 -5.71 0.28
CA GLU A 54 13.26 -7.15 0.07
C GLU A 54 11.97 -7.74 0.61
N TYR A 55 11.56 -7.30 1.79
CA TYR A 55 10.32 -7.78 2.35
C TYR A 55 9.14 -7.37 1.47
N MET A 56 9.13 -6.13 1.04
CA MET A 56 8.01 -5.62 0.24
C MET A 56 7.91 -6.33 -1.11
N ILE A 57 9.04 -6.62 -1.72
CA ILE A 57 9.04 -7.27 -3.02
C ILE A 57 8.69 -8.75 -2.92
N ASN A 58 9.14 -9.42 -1.87
CA ASN A 58 8.94 -10.85 -1.73
C ASN A 58 7.64 -11.23 -1.03
N SER A 59 6.92 -10.27 -0.49
CA SER A 59 5.66 -10.53 0.20
C SER A 59 4.56 -10.89 -0.79
N ASP A 60 3.58 -11.67 -0.32
CA ASP A 60 2.40 -11.98 -1.10
C ASP A 60 1.26 -11.01 -0.83
N TYR A 61 1.45 -10.09 0.11
CA TYR A 61 0.40 -9.16 0.50
C TYR A 61 0.41 -7.92 -0.38
N PRO A 62 -0.76 -7.28 -0.54
CA PRO A 62 -0.83 -6.09 -1.41
C PRO A 62 -0.06 -4.91 -0.83
N PHE A 63 0.35 -4.01 -1.70
CA PHE A 63 0.91 -2.75 -1.26
C PHE A 63 -0.20 -1.81 -0.85
N GLY A 64 -0.01 -1.12 0.27
CA GLY A 64 -0.89 -0.04 0.67
C GLY A 64 -0.24 1.27 0.27
N VAL A 65 -1.04 2.20 -0.22
CA VAL A 65 -0.53 3.48 -0.70
C VAL A 65 -1.21 4.62 0.03
N CYS A 66 -0.39 5.49 0.60
CA CYS A 66 -0.85 6.73 1.20
C CYS A 66 -0.37 7.87 0.31
N LEU A 67 -1.28 8.43 -0.49
CA LEU A 67 -0.92 9.50 -1.41
C LEU A 67 -0.57 10.78 -0.66
N LYS A 68 -1.29 11.04 0.41
CA LYS A 68 -1.08 12.27 1.16
C LYS A 68 0.33 12.39 1.71
N ASN A 69 0.83 11.30 2.26
CA ASN A 69 2.16 11.29 2.87
C ASN A 69 3.24 10.77 1.93
N LYS A 70 2.85 10.30 0.77
CA LYS A 70 3.74 9.65 -0.19
C LYS A 70 4.48 8.49 0.46
N GLU A 71 3.70 7.57 1.01
CA GLU A 71 4.25 6.39 1.65
C GLU A 71 3.65 5.13 1.05
N ILE A 72 4.45 4.07 1.05
CA ILE A 72 4.00 2.75 0.64
C ILE A 72 4.29 1.77 1.76
N MET A 73 3.46 0.75 1.85
CA MET A 73 3.58 -0.26 2.88
C MET A 73 2.97 -1.56 2.37
N VAL A 74 3.10 -2.61 3.16
CA VAL A 74 2.47 -3.89 2.85
C VAL A 74 1.33 -4.09 3.84
N ILE A 75 0.16 -4.43 3.34
CA ILE A 75 -1.02 -4.61 4.18
C ILE A 75 -1.30 -6.10 4.36
N GLU A 76 -1.08 -6.58 5.56
CA GLU A 76 -1.28 -7.99 5.88
C GLU A 76 -2.63 -8.29 6.49
N SER A 77 -3.36 -7.26 6.90
CA SER A 77 -4.64 -7.44 7.56
C SER A 77 -5.73 -7.82 6.57
N ALA A 78 -6.33 -8.98 6.79
CA ALA A 78 -7.45 -9.42 5.96
C ALA A 78 -8.64 -8.47 6.11
N THR A 79 -8.82 -7.91 7.29
CA THR A 79 -9.92 -6.97 7.54
C THR A 79 -9.76 -5.72 6.70
N ILE A 80 -8.55 -5.15 6.67
CA ILE A 80 -8.29 -3.96 5.86
C ILE A 80 -8.50 -4.27 4.39
N CYS A 81 -7.98 -5.41 3.94
CA CYS A 81 -8.12 -5.79 2.54
C CYS A 81 -9.59 -5.94 2.16
N TYR A 82 -10.38 -6.55 3.02
CA TYR A 82 -11.81 -6.71 2.77
C TYR A 82 -12.50 -5.36 2.65
N LEU A 83 -12.23 -4.47 3.59
CA LEU A 83 -12.87 -3.15 3.58
C LEU A 83 -12.47 -2.33 2.36
N MET A 84 -11.20 -2.40 1.99
CA MET A 84 -10.74 -1.68 0.82
C MET A 84 -11.37 -2.21 -0.46
N GLN A 85 -11.50 -3.54 -0.56
CA GLN A 85 -12.15 -4.15 -1.72
C GLN A 85 -13.62 -3.76 -1.78
N LYS A 86 -14.29 -3.75 -0.64
CA LYS A 86 -15.70 -3.39 -0.57
C LYS A 86 -15.91 -1.95 -1.04
N ASN A 87 -14.94 -1.09 -0.78
CA ASN A 87 -15.02 0.32 -1.16
C ASN A 87 -14.37 0.61 -2.51
N ASN A 88 -14.08 -0.43 -3.27
CA ASN A 88 -13.50 -0.31 -4.61
C ASN A 88 -12.15 0.42 -4.61
N LYS A 89 -11.33 0.12 -3.61
CA LYS A 89 -10.02 0.74 -3.46
C LYS A 89 -8.85 -0.18 -3.81
N VAL A 90 -9.15 -1.42 -4.23
CA VAL A 90 -8.11 -2.36 -4.63
C VAL A 90 -7.90 -2.24 -6.13
N LYS A 91 -6.67 -1.95 -6.54
CA LYS A 91 -6.33 -1.65 -7.92
C LYS A 91 -5.20 -2.53 -8.43
N THR A 92 -5.19 -2.75 -9.73
CA THR A 92 -4.03 -3.38 -10.37
C THR A 92 -2.94 -2.32 -10.55
N VAL A 93 -1.75 -2.78 -10.91
CA VAL A 93 -0.64 -1.85 -11.16
C VAL A 93 -1.01 -0.86 -12.27
N GLU A 94 -1.64 -1.36 -13.33
CA GLU A 94 -2.00 -0.49 -14.44
C GLU A 94 -3.06 0.52 -14.08
N GLU A 95 -4.06 0.09 -13.32
CA GLU A 95 -5.09 1.00 -12.86
C GLU A 95 -4.49 2.08 -11.97
N PHE A 96 -3.56 1.69 -11.12
CA PHE A 96 -2.91 2.63 -10.23
C PHE A 96 -2.09 3.66 -11.02
N LYS A 97 -1.37 3.21 -12.04
CA LYS A 97 -0.60 4.14 -12.86
C LYS A 97 -1.49 5.17 -13.55
N LYS A 98 -2.67 4.75 -13.97
CA LYS A 98 -3.64 5.68 -14.55
C LYS A 98 -4.09 6.72 -13.54
N ILE A 99 -4.33 6.27 -12.31
CA ILE A 99 -4.72 7.18 -11.24
C ILE A 99 -3.61 8.21 -10.98
N ILE A 100 -2.38 7.75 -10.93
CA ILE A 100 -1.24 8.65 -10.70
C ILE A 100 -1.15 9.69 -11.81
N ASN A 101 -1.34 9.27 -13.05
CA ASN A 101 -1.29 10.19 -14.18
C ASN A 101 -2.42 11.23 -14.10
N LEU A 102 -3.62 10.79 -13.71
CA LEU A 102 -4.75 11.71 -13.61
C LEU A 102 -4.53 12.73 -12.50
N LEU A 103 -3.88 12.33 -11.42
CA LEU A 103 -3.61 13.21 -10.31
C LEU A 103 -2.36 14.07 -10.54
N ASN A 104 -1.65 13.79 -11.61
CA ASN A 104 -0.44 14.54 -11.98
C ASN A 104 0.61 14.52 -10.87
N ILE A 105 0.79 13.37 -10.26
CA ILE A 105 1.78 13.20 -9.20
C ILE A 105 3.15 12.98 -9.83
N LYS A 106 4.14 13.70 -9.32
CA LYS A 106 5.50 13.59 -9.83
C LYS A 106 6.53 13.51 -8.72
#